data_9cf4e6b20ec4e490bf88f709d1ace11e
#
_entry.id   9cf4e6b20ec4e490bf88f709d1ace11e
#
_cell.length_a   1.000
_cell.length_b   1.000
_cell.length_c   1.000
_cell.angle_alpha   90.00
_cell.angle_beta   90.00
_cell.angle_gamma   90.00
#
_symmetry.space_group_name_H-M   'P 1'
#
loop_
_entity.id
_entity.type
_entity.pdbx_description
1 polymer ?
#
loop_
_entity_poly.entity_id
_entity_poly.type
_entity_poly.pdbx_seq_one_letter_code
_entity_poly.pdbx_strand_id
1 'polypeptide(L)'
;MANLEVNFCGVKIKNPIVASSAEPTLNAHNMKKCIDTGVGGVIAKTMTDSEAMRELTTRSKWRFLNERHEVCQGKVPRCFSLYGRSGLALEPPEEFLPQIVETVEYAKDYDAVVIGSIASTALEGWVELA
;
A
#
# COMPACT_ATOMS: atom_id res chain seq x y z
N MET A 1 -15.30 -23.24 -14.47
CA MET A 1 -14.88 -21.88 -14.10
C MET A 1 -13.62 -21.54 -14.86
N ALA A 2 -13.42 -20.31 -15.30
CA ALA A 2 -12.17 -19.89 -15.93
C ALA A 2 -11.04 -19.92 -14.90
N ASN A 3 -9.87 -20.42 -15.31
CA ASN A 3 -8.65 -20.32 -14.52
C ASN A 3 -8.08 -18.91 -14.70
N LEU A 4 -7.95 -18.16 -13.60
CA LEU A 4 -7.38 -16.81 -13.58
C LEU A 4 -5.95 -16.79 -13.02
N GLU A 5 -5.37 -17.95 -12.74
CA GLU A 5 -4.00 -18.07 -12.24
C GLU A 5 -3.01 -17.41 -13.20
N VAL A 6 -2.07 -16.65 -12.66
CA VAL A 6 -0.98 -16.00 -13.39
C VAL A 6 0.36 -16.32 -12.73
N ASN A 7 1.42 -16.34 -13.53
CA ASN A 7 2.79 -16.38 -13.04
C ASN A 7 3.38 -14.96 -13.10
N PHE A 8 3.70 -14.40 -11.94
CA PHE A 8 4.30 -13.08 -11.80
C PHE A 8 5.70 -13.23 -11.19
N CYS A 9 6.73 -12.97 -11.98
CA CYS A 9 8.14 -13.10 -11.55
C CYS A 9 8.49 -14.46 -10.91
N GLY A 10 7.92 -15.56 -11.42
CA GLY A 10 8.14 -16.91 -10.88
C GLY A 10 7.21 -17.30 -9.72
N VAL A 11 6.41 -16.37 -9.21
CA VAL A 11 5.42 -16.62 -8.16
C VAL A 11 4.05 -16.85 -8.79
N LYS A 12 3.40 -17.94 -8.42
CA LYS A 12 2.01 -18.21 -8.81
C LYS A 12 1.05 -17.37 -7.96
N ILE A 13 0.13 -16.70 -8.63
CA ILE A 13 -0.91 -15.89 -8.02
C ILE A 13 -2.26 -16.37 -8.54
N LYS A 14 -3.23 -16.63 -7.65
CA LYS A 14 -4.55 -17.21 -7.99
C LYS A 14 -5.36 -16.39 -9.01
N ASN A 15 -5.14 -15.08 -9.08
CA ASN A 15 -5.70 -14.18 -10.08
C ASN A 15 -4.85 -12.90 -10.21
N PRO A 16 -4.95 -12.13 -11.31
CA PRO A 16 -4.10 -10.98 -11.57
C PRO A 16 -4.44 -9.72 -10.77
N ILE A 17 -5.39 -9.77 -9.85
CA ILE A 17 -5.79 -8.60 -9.05
C ILE A 17 -4.89 -8.48 -7.84
N VAL A 18 -4.17 -7.38 -7.75
CA VAL A 18 -3.25 -7.07 -6.64
C VAL A 18 -3.60 -5.70 -6.06
N ALA A 19 -3.85 -5.65 -4.76
CA ALA A 19 -4.02 -4.38 -4.05
C ALA A 19 -2.67 -3.66 -3.96
N SER A 20 -2.58 -2.47 -4.52
CA SER A 20 -1.32 -1.71 -4.58
C SER A 20 -0.94 -1.11 -3.23
N SER A 21 0.36 -0.76 -3.09
CA SER A 21 0.91 -0.04 -1.94
C SER A 21 0.27 1.36 -1.82
N ALA A 22 -0.79 1.45 -1.01
CA ALA A 22 -1.58 2.66 -0.80
C ALA A 22 -2.24 2.63 0.59
N GLU A 23 -3.16 3.55 0.86
CA GLU A 23 -3.90 3.59 2.13
C GLU A 23 -4.64 2.28 2.46
N PRO A 24 -5.20 1.53 1.49
CA PRO A 24 -5.80 0.22 1.78
C PRO A 24 -4.83 -0.85 2.29
N THR A 25 -3.53 -0.63 2.19
CA THR A 25 -2.50 -1.59 2.65
C THR A 25 -1.59 -1.00 3.73
N LEU A 26 -2.10 -0.02 4.49
CA LEU A 26 -1.36 0.75 5.49
C LEU A 26 -0.96 -0.08 6.72
N ASN A 27 -1.71 -1.12 7.07
CA ASN A 27 -1.47 -1.95 8.23
C ASN A 27 -2.03 -3.37 8.02
N ALA A 28 -1.72 -4.31 8.93
CA ALA A 28 -2.17 -5.70 8.85
C ALA A 28 -3.69 -5.83 8.71
N HIS A 29 -4.47 -5.08 9.49
CA HIS A 29 -5.92 -5.11 9.44
C HIS A 29 -6.47 -4.75 8.06
N ASN A 30 -5.93 -3.70 7.46
CA ASN A 30 -6.36 -3.25 6.14
C ASN A 30 -5.92 -4.22 5.03
N MET A 31 -4.70 -4.76 5.12
CA MET A 31 -4.20 -5.77 4.18
C MET A 31 -5.05 -7.03 4.20
N LYS A 32 -5.44 -7.52 5.38
CA LYS A 32 -6.34 -8.67 5.55
C LYS A 32 -7.71 -8.41 4.91
N LYS A 33 -8.28 -7.21 5.09
CA LYS A 33 -9.52 -6.84 4.40
C LYS A 33 -9.40 -6.88 2.88
N CYS A 34 -8.26 -6.47 2.33
CA CYS A 34 -8.03 -6.62 0.90
C CYS A 34 -8.00 -8.10 0.49
N ILE A 35 -7.32 -8.96 1.26
CA ILE A 35 -7.26 -10.41 1.02
C ILE A 35 -8.66 -11.04 1.05
N ASP A 36 -9.50 -10.65 2.02
CA ASP A 36 -10.89 -11.12 2.16
C ASP A 36 -11.76 -10.84 0.93
N THR A 37 -11.42 -9.82 0.12
CA THR A 37 -12.13 -9.55 -1.14
C THR A 37 -11.78 -10.54 -2.25
N GLY A 38 -10.82 -11.44 -2.04
CA GLY A 38 -10.43 -12.47 -3.00
C GLY A 38 -9.33 -12.05 -3.96
N VAL A 39 -8.61 -10.95 -3.72
CA VAL A 39 -7.44 -10.54 -4.52
C VAL A 39 -6.37 -11.64 -4.53
N GLY A 40 -5.59 -11.73 -5.60
CA GLY A 40 -4.45 -12.64 -5.71
C GLY A 40 -3.26 -12.21 -4.86
N GLY A 41 -3.18 -10.93 -4.50
CA GLY A 41 -2.11 -10.44 -3.64
C GLY A 41 -2.32 -9.03 -3.12
N VAL A 42 -1.48 -8.65 -2.18
CA VAL A 42 -1.41 -7.28 -1.63
C VAL A 42 0.05 -6.81 -1.61
N ILE A 43 0.27 -5.55 -1.93
CA ILE A 43 1.55 -4.88 -1.74
C ILE A 43 1.45 -4.02 -0.48
N ALA A 44 2.24 -4.32 0.53
CA ALA A 44 2.25 -3.56 1.78
C ALA A 44 2.57 -2.09 1.53
N LYS A 45 2.12 -1.20 2.41
CA LYS A 45 2.52 0.21 2.36
C LYS A 45 4.05 0.29 2.40
N THR A 46 4.62 1.17 1.58
CA THR A 46 6.07 1.31 1.48
C THR A 46 6.66 1.71 2.84
N MET A 47 7.49 0.86 3.42
CA MET A 47 8.24 1.18 4.64
C MET A 47 9.58 1.84 4.30
N THR A 48 10.12 2.58 5.24
CA THR A 48 11.40 3.27 5.13
C THR A 48 12.13 3.34 6.47
N ASP A 49 13.44 3.22 6.40
CA ASP A 49 14.38 3.47 7.50
C ASP A 49 14.47 4.97 7.86
N SER A 50 14.16 5.85 6.90
CA SER A 50 14.30 7.29 7.06
C SER A 50 13.15 7.92 7.85
N GLU A 51 13.43 8.37 9.08
CA GLU A 51 12.50 9.15 9.91
C GLU A 51 11.99 10.41 9.19
N ALA A 52 12.87 11.13 8.51
CA ALA A 52 12.51 12.33 7.76
C ALA A 52 11.48 12.04 6.65
N MET A 53 11.59 10.88 5.97
CA MET A 53 10.59 10.46 4.98
C MET A 53 9.27 10.10 5.63
N ARG A 54 9.26 9.43 6.81
CA ARG A 54 8.03 9.14 7.57
C ARG A 54 7.35 10.42 8.04
N GLU A 55 8.10 11.40 8.55
CA GLU A 55 7.55 12.70 8.94
C GLU A 55 6.85 13.44 7.78
N LEU A 56 7.36 13.34 6.56
CA LEU A 56 6.69 13.91 5.39
C LEU A 56 5.31 13.30 5.16
N THR A 57 5.10 12.05 5.55
CA THR A 57 3.81 11.36 5.47
C THR A 57 2.77 12.00 6.37
N THR A 58 3.13 12.44 7.57
CA THR A 58 2.21 13.11 8.50
C THR A 58 1.70 14.44 7.94
N ARG A 59 2.40 15.01 6.97
CA ARG A 59 2.04 16.25 6.26
C ARG A 59 1.26 15.99 4.98
N SER A 60 0.82 14.76 4.73
CA SER A 60 0.00 14.41 3.57
C SER A 60 -1.27 15.22 3.55
N LYS A 61 -1.61 15.77 2.39
CA LYS A 61 -2.78 16.63 2.22
C LYS A 61 -3.65 16.10 1.10
N TRP A 62 -4.95 16.05 1.38
CA TRP A 62 -5.97 15.74 0.39
C TRP A 62 -6.79 17.00 0.10
N ARG A 63 -7.09 17.26 -1.17
CA ARG A 63 -7.88 18.40 -1.60
C ARG A 63 -8.85 17.98 -2.68
N PHE A 64 -10.06 18.52 -2.63
CA PHE A 64 -10.98 18.46 -3.73
C PHE A 64 -10.69 19.59 -4.70
N LEU A 65 -10.64 19.29 -5.99
CA LEU A 65 -10.46 20.26 -7.05
C LEU A 65 -11.74 20.35 -7.87
N ASN A 66 -12.14 21.56 -8.25
CA ASN A 66 -13.27 21.82 -9.13
C ASN A 66 -12.92 21.47 -10.60
N GLU A 67 -13.84 21.70 -11.52
CA GLU A 67 -13.68 21.45 -12.95
C GLU A 67 -12.54 22.27 -13.60
N ARG A 68 -12.09 23.35 -12.93
CA ARG A 68 -10.95 24.17 -13.36
C ARG A 68 -9.65 23.76 -12.69
N HIS A 69 -9.63 22.63 -11.98
CA HIS A 69 -8.50 22.16 -11.17
C HIS A 69 -8.06 23.11 -10.05
N GLU A 70 -8.97 23.95 -9.56
CA GLU A 70 -8.75 24.83 -8.42
C GLU A 70 -9.21 24.15 -7.13
N VAL A 71 -8.53 24.40 -6.01
CA VAL A 71 -8.91 23.84 -4.71
C VAL A 71 -10.30 24.36 -4.30
N CYS A 72 -11.22 23.45 -4.02
CA CYS A 72 -12.55 23.80 -3.55
C CYS A 72 -12.50 24.50 -2.19
N GLN A 73 -13.08 25.67 -2.12
CA GLN A 73 -13.26 26.45 -0.90
C GLN A 73 -14.71 26.25 -0.42
N GLY A 74 -14.92 25.34 0.54
CA GLY A 74 -16.25 25.04 1.08
C GLY A 74 -16.95 23.86 0.40
N LYS A 75 -18.14 24.06 -0.20
CA LYS A 75 -18.93 22.97 -0.77
C LYS A 75 -18.24 22.35 -1.99
N VAL A 76 -18.07 21.03 -1.94
CA VAL A 76 -17.52 20.26 -3.07
C VAL A 76 -18.58 20.14 -4.16
N PRO A 77 -18.26 20.45 -5.45
CA PRO A 77 -19.21 20.32 -6.55
C PRO A 77 -19.51 18.84 -6.85
N ARG A 78 -20.57 18.59 -7.66
CA ARG A 78 -20.93 17.24 -8.05
C ARG A 78 -19.85 16.53 -8.88
N CYS A 79 -19.15 17.30 -9.74
CA CYS A 79 -17.99 16.83 -10.48
C CYS A 79 -16.73 17.45 -9.85
N PHE A 80 -15.81 16.62 -9.42
CA PHE A 80 -14.57 17.03 -8.79
C PHE A 80 -13.44 16.04 -9.11
N SER A 81 -12.22 16.49 -8.98
CA SER A 81 -11.03 15.65 -8.91
C SER A 81 -10.49 15.62 -7.48
N LEU A 82 -9.86 14.51 -7.11
CA LEU A 82 -9.17 14.40 -5.85
C LEU A 82 -7.67 14.60 -6.06
N TYR A 83 -7.11 15.62 -5.45
CA TYR A 83 -5.66 15.78 -5.33
C TYR A 83 -5.23 15.21 -3.99
N GLY A 84 -4.27 14.28 -4.02
CA GLY A 84 -3.72 13.70 -2.81
C GLY A 84 -2.21 13.51 -2.93
N ARG A 85 -1.50 13.78 -1.86
CA ARG A 85 -0.12 13.36 -1.65
C ARG A 85 -0.14 12.25 -0.63
N SER A 86 -0.05 11.01 -1.11
CA SER A 86 0.15 9.85 -0.25
C SER A 86 1.58 9.85 0.30
N GLY A 87 1.74 9.30 1.50
CA GLY A 87 3.05 9.11 2.11
C GLY A 87 3.43 7.63 2.17
N LEU A 88 4.45 7.33 2.96
CA LEU A 88 4.97 6.00 3.26
C LEU A 88 4.25 5.40 4.48
N ALA A 89 4.66 4.22 4.95
CA ALA A 89 4.23 3.74 6.26
C ALA A 89 4.67 4.73 7.34
N LEU A 90 3.84 4.90 8.37
CA LEU A 90 4.13 5.82 9.48
C LEU A 90 5.06 5.17 10.51
N GLU A 91 4.87 3.88 10.72
CA GLU A 91 5.65 3.09 11.65
C GLU A 91 7.07 2.84 11.11
N PRO A 92 8.08 2.79 11.98
CA PRO A 92 9.41 2.37 11.60
C PRO A 92 9.43 0.87 11.23
N PRO A 93 10.45 0.40 10.50
CA PRO A 93 10.51 -0.97 10.00
C PRO A 93 10.31 -2.04 11.09
N GLU A 94 10.88 -1.84 12.27
CA GLU A 94 10.80 -2.77 13.40
C GLU A 94 9.36 -2.93 13.95
N GLU A 95 8.48 -1.96 13.76
CA GLU A 95 7.08 -2.00 14.16
C GLU A 95 6.16 -2.45 13.00
N PHE A 96 6.54 -2.13 11.77
CA PHE A 96 5.72 -2.45 10.60
C PHE A 96 5.98 -3.86 10.06
N LEU A 97 7.22 -4.36 10.12
CA LEU A 97 7.58 -5.69 9.65
C LEU A 97 6.77 -6.81 10.33
N PRO A 98 6.56 -6.81 11.66
CA PRO A 98 5.67 -7.79 12.30
C PRO A 98 4.25 -7.83 11.71
N GLN A 99 3.72 -6.69 11.28
CA GLN A 99 2.40 -6.61 10.65
C GLN A 99 2.39 -7.25 9.25
N ILE A 100 3.49 -7.12 8.51
CA ILE A 100 3.67 -7.81 7.23
C ILE A 100 3.73 -9.32 7.46
N VAL A 101 4.51 -9.78 8.44
CA VAL A 101 4.61 -11.21 8.80
C VAL A 101 3.26 -11.78 9.20
N GLU A 102 2.51 -11.10 10.05
CA GLU A 102 1.14 -11.46 10.43
C GLU A 102 0.23 -11.58 9.21
N THR A 103 0.37 -10.67 8.25
CA THR A 103 -0.42 -10.69 7.01
C THR A 103 0.00 -11.85 6.11
N VAL A 104 1.28 -12.18 6.03
CA VAL A 104 1.78 -13.34 5.27
C VAL A 104 1.19 -14.64 5.81
N GLU A 105 1.17 -14.82 7.13
CA GLU A 105 0.55 -16.02 7.73
C GLU A 105 -0.95 -16.09 7.41
N TYR A 106 -1.66 -14.98 7.53
CA TYR A 106 -3.07 -14.90 7.19
C TYR A 106 -3.34 -15.20 5.70
N ALA A 107 -2.51 -14.70 4.82
CA ALA A 107 -2.67 -14.84 3.36
C ALA A 107 -2.58 -16.30 2.88
N LYS A 108 -1.91 -17.19 3.62
CA LYS A 108 -1.79 -18.62 3.30
C LYS A 108 -3.14 -19.31 3.21
N ASP A 109 -4.08 -18.96 4.11
CA ASP A 109 -5.42 -19.55 4.13
C ASP A 109 -6.29 -19.11 2.95
N TYR A 110 -5.88 -18.07 2.23
CA TYR A 110 -6.59 -17.46 1.12
C TYR A 110 -5.89 -17.64 -0.24
N ASP A 111 -4.78 -18.38 -0.27
CA ASP A 111 -3.95 -18.52 -1.49
C ASP A 111 -3.64 -17.13 -2.11
N ALA A 112 -3.24 -16.19 -1.27
CA ALA A 112 -2.87 -14.83 -1.65
C ALA A 112 -1.40 -14.56 -1.33
N VAL A 113 -0.75 -13.70 -2.12
CA VAL A 113 0.65 -13.31 -1.89
C VAL A 113 0.72 -11.95 -1.20
N VAL A 114 1.73 -11.78 -0.35
CA VAL A 114 2.07 -10.48 0.23
C VAL A 114 3.42 -10.04 -0.31
N ILE A 115 3.47 -8.83 -0.82
CA ILE A 115 4.68 -8.23 -1.41
C ILE A 115 5.11 -7.07 -0.54
N GLY A 116 6.36 -7.09 -0.05
CA GLY A 116 6.98 -5.96 0.63
C GLY A 116 7.20 -4.80 -0.33
N SER A 117 7.13 -3.59 0.20
CA SER A 117 7.48 -2.37 -0.51
C SER A 117 8.40 -1.53 0.38
N ILE A 118 9.57 -1.19 -0.13
CA ILE A 118 10.63 -0.52 0.63
C ILE A 118 11.08 0.75 -0.07
N ALA A 119 11.60 1.69 0.69
CA ALA A 119 12.26 2.89 0.19
C ALA A 119 13.34 3.33 1.18
N SER A 120 14.49 3.73 0.66
CA SER A 120 15.55 4.34 1.46
C SER A 120 16.22 5.48 0.71
N THR A 121 16.88 6.36 1.44
CA THR A 121 17.68 7.47 0.88
C THR A 121 19.14 7.08 0.65
N ALA A 122 19.58 5.93 1.19
CA ALA A 122 20.94 5.44 1.09
C ALA A 122 20.98 3.99 0.60
N LEU A 123 22.07 3.58 -0.03
CA LEU A 123 22.22 2.23 -0.56
C LEU A 123 22.21 1.19 0.58
N GLU A 124 22.82 1.50 1.69
CA GLU A 124 22.88 0.66 2.88
C GLU A 124 21.48 0.34 3.40
N GLY A 125 20.61 1.36 3.48
CA GLY A 125 19.23 1.16 3.92
C GLY A 125 18.40 0.31 2.95
N TRP A 126 18.66 0.37 1.63
CA TRP A 126 18.02 -0.55 0.67
C TRP A 126 18.43 -2.00 0.92
N VAL A 127 19.69 -2.23 1.28
CA VAL A 127 20.21 -3.58 1.57
C VAL A 127 19.66 -4.12 2.89
N GLU A 128 19.54 -3.26 3.91
CA GLU A 128 19.01 -3.66 5.23
C GLU A 128 17.51 -3.98 5.20
N LEU A 129 16.74 -3.26 4.35
CA LEU A 129 15.29 -3.46 4.24
C LEU A 129 14.90 -4.63 3.33
N ALA A 130 15.79 -5.11 2.47
CA ALA A 130 15.55 -6.19 1.52
C ALA A 130 15.81 -7.57 2.12
#